data_cdb8ada63146766b31cc46356e697b76
#
_entry.id   cdb8ada63146766b31cc46356e697b76
#
_cell.length_a   1.000
_cell.length_b   1.000
_cell.length_c   1.000
_cell.angle_alpha   90.00
_cell.angle_beta   90.00
_cell.angle_gamma   90.00
#
_symmetry.space_group_name_H-M   'P 1'
#
loop_
_entity.id
_entity.type
_entity.pdbx_description
1 polymer ?
#
loop_
_entity_poly.entity_id
_entity_poly.type
_entity_poly.pdbx_seq_one_letter_code
_entity_poly.pdbx_strand_id
1 'polypeptide(L)'
;MRFACYTDFSPINLAVRDNGSTSHMRRHTLMIDADDTLWENNVFFEKLIEDFITLVEPCGYARAYIRHILNETERKNIRQYGYGVRSFGRSLEETYLKLADQMAKRETLAEIHTRVVELEATPPKILDGVPETLAYLTERHRLILFTKGEPAEQSAKVQRSGLQGFFEAIEIVPEKDTVTYTGLVNKHKIVKTQGWMIGNSPRSDINPAMKVGLNAVYIPHQHTWHMEHEPVMAGSGKLVILPAFRELRSHF
;
A
#
# COMPACT_ATOMS: atom_id res chain seq x y z
N MET A 1 79.56 -17.20 0.66
CA MET A 1 78.90 -17.44 1.95
C MET A 1 77.47 -17.81 1.69
N ARG A 2 77.12 -19.01 2.06
CA ARG A 2 75.80 -19.61 1.90
C ARG A 2 74.88 -19.09 3.02
N PHE A 3 73.62 -18.82 2.72
CA PHE A 3 72.50 -19.13 3.62
C PHE A 3 71.28 -19.47 2.81
N ALA A 4 70.91 -20.72 2.89
CA ALA A 4 69.61 -21.25 2.52
C ALA A 4 68.64 -21.01 3.67
N CYS A 5 67.40 -20.63 3.38
CA CYS A 5 66.30 -20.87 4.25
C CYS A 5 65.07 -21.31 3.41
N TYR A 6 64.80 -22.58 3.50
CA TYR A 6 63.55 -23.23 3.15
C TYR A 6 62.51 -22.82 4.18
N THR A 7 61.34 -22.40 3.73
CA THR A 7 60.12 -22.53 4.51
C THR A 7 59.01 -23.04 3.58
N ASP A 8 58.72 -24.32 3.83
CA ASP A 8 57.60 -25.06 3.34
C ASP A 8 56.31 -24.37 3.83
N PHE A 9 55.45 -23.94 2.92
CA PHE A 9 54.06 -23.59 3.22
C PHE A 9 53.17 -24.59 2.54
N SER A 10 52.73 -25.59 3.30
CA SER A 10 51.62 -26.47 2.95
C SER A 10 50.32 -25.65 2.87
N PRO A 11 49.48 -25.82 1.84
CA PRO A 11 48.21 -25.13 1.77
C PRO A 11 47.23 -25.72 2.82
N ILE A 12 46.77 -24.88 3.69
CA ILE A 12 45.66 -25.19 4.62
C ILE A 12 44.39 -25.41 3.78
N ASN A 13 43.99 -26.67 3.74
CA ASN A 13 42.73 -27.10 3.13
C ASN A 13 41.56 -26.54 3.98
N LEU A 14 41.05 -25.35 3.63
CA LEU A 14 39.82 -24.82 4.15
C LEU A 14 38.69 -25.66 3.56
N ALA A 15 38.23 -26.65 4.34
CA ALA A 15 36.99 -27.32 4.07
C ALA A 15 35.86 -26.26 4.03
N VAL A 16 35.40 -25.98 2.82
CA VAL A 16 34.14 -25.24 2.61
C VAL A 16 33.08 -26.05 3.32
N ARG A 17 32.66 -25.58 4.46
CA ARG A 17 31.40 -26.06 5.08
C ARG A 17 30.28 -25.71 4.14
N ASP A 18 29.81 -26.70 3.44
CA ASP A 18 28.55 -26.69 2.73
C ASP A 18 27.47 -26.39 3.77
N ASN A 19 27.13 -25.11 3.91
CA ASN A 19 25.95 -24.70 4.66
C ASN A 19 24.78 -25.21 3.83
N GLY A 20 24.34 -26.43 4.16
CA GLY A 20 23.10 -27.00 3.67
C GLY A 20 21.97 -26.00 3.92
N SER A 21 21.76 -25.13 2.96
CA SER A 21 20.54 -24.32 2.87
C SER A 21 19.41 -25.32 2.70
N THR A 22 18.80 -25.71 3.83
CA THR A 22 17.46 -26.29 3.80
C THR A 22 16.57 -25.23 3.20
N SER A 23 16.36 -25.33 1.90
CA SER A 23 15.30 -24.61 1.21
C SER A 23 13.99 -24.96 1.91
N HIS A 24 13.62 -24.15 2.90
CA HIS A 24 12.27 -24.20 3.47
C HIS A 24 11.35 -23.86 2.30
N MET A 25 10.67 -24.85 1.77
CA MET A 25 9.68 -24.66 0.71
C MET A 25 8.66 -23.65 1.24
N ARG A 26 8.70 -22.43 0.70
CA ARG A 26 7.79 -21.34 1.07
C ARG A 26 6.36 -21.83 0.84
N ARG A 27 5.59 -22.02 1.90
CA ARG A 27 4.27 -22.67 1.85
C ARG A 27 3.23 -21.82 1.11
N HIS A 28 3.32 -20.47 1.17
CA HIS A 28 2.33 -19.55 0.64
C HIS A 28 2.99 -18.41 -0.13
N THR A 29 2.23 -17.83 -1.08
CA THR A 29 2.52 -16.51 -1.64
C THR A 29 1.55 -15.51 -1.02
N LEU A 30 2.09 -14.55 -0.29
CA LEU A 30 1.34 -13.50 0.38
C LEU A 30 1.48 -12.21 -0.42
N MET A 31 0.40 -11.77 -1.05
CA MET A 31 0.28 -10.45 -1.64
C MET A 31 -0.23 -9.52 -0.55
N ILE A 32 0.49 -8.46 -0.29
CA ILE A 32 0.22 -7.56 0.83
C ILE A 32 -0.01 -6.16 0.29
N ASP A 33 -1.16 -5.59 0.64
CA ASP A 33 -1.48 -4.20 0.36
C ASP A 33 -0.59 -3.26 1.20
N ALA A 34 -0.55 -1.98 0.82
CA ALA A 34 0.33 -1.00 1.43
C ALA A 34 -0.41 0.03 2.29
N ASP A 35 -1.23 0.88 1.67
CA ASP A 35 -1.92 2.01 2.31
C ASP A 35 -2.99 1.52 3.29
N ASP A 36 -2.94 1.96 4.55
CA ASP A 36 -3.80 1.52 5.65
C ASP A 36 -3.70 0.01 5.99
N THR A 37 -2.66 -0.67 5.46
CA THR A 37 -2.31 -2.06 5.77
C THR A 37 -0.91 -2.17 6.39
N LEU A 38 0.09 -1.50 5.80
CA LEU A 38 1.47 -1.44 6.30
C LEU A 38 1.80 -0.09 6.95
N TRP A 39 1.17 0.97 6.51
CA TRP A 39 1.32 2.33 7.04
C TRP A 39 0.02 3.11 6.95
N GLU A 40 -0.12 4.10 7.81
CA GLU A 40 -1.22 5.05 7.79
C GLU A 40 -1.23 5.84 6.48
N ASN A 41 -2.39 5.98 5.88
CA ASN A 41 -2.57 6.75 4.64
C ASN A 41 -3.81 7.64 4.70
N ASN A 42 -5.00 7.08 4.77
CA ASN A 42 -6.25 7.84 4.62
C ASN A 42 -6.48 8.84 5.75
N VAL A 43 -5.92 8.60 6.93
CA VAL A 43 -6.00 9.55 8.06
C VAL A 43 -5.40 10.91 7.69
N PHE A 44 -4.36 10.96 6.86
CA PHE A 44 -3.74 12.22 6.41
C PHE A 44 -4.62 12.94 5.38
N PHE A 45 -5.27 12.19 4.50
CA PHE A 45 -6.24 12.73 3.55
C PHE A 45 -7.46 13.30 4.28
N GLU A 46 -8.01 12.57 5.25
CA GLU A 46 -9.15 13.06 6.05
C GLU A 46 -8.81 14.34 6.81
N LYS A 47 -7.60 14.44 7.36
CA LYS A 47 -7.12 15.68 8.00
C LYS A 47 -7.07 16.83 6.99
N LEU A 48 -6.52 16.61 5.81
CA LEU A 48 -6.47 17.64 4.76
C LEU A 48 -7.88 18.03 4.31
N ILE A 49 -8.82 17.10 4.24
CA ILE A 49 -10.22 17.39 3.92
C ILE A 49 -10.87 18.27 4.99
N GLU A 50 -10.65 18.00 6.27
CA GLU A 50 -11.18 18.84 7.36
C GLU A 50 -10.59 20.25 7.34
N ASP A 51 -9.28 20.37 7.08
CA ASP A 51 -8.61 21.65 6.92
C ASP A 51 -9.15 22.41 5.69
N PHE A 52 -9.36 21.72 4.57
CA PHE A 52 -9.94 22.27 3.35
C PHE A 52 -11.38 22.75 3.57
N ILE A 53 -12.22 21.96 4.24
CA ILE A 53 -13.61 22.34 4.54
C ILE A 53 -13.59 23.64 5.37
N THR A 54 -12.74 23.73 6.39
CA THR A 54 -12.60 24.93 7.22
C THR A 54 -12.16 26.15 6.40
N LEU A 55 -11.26 25.96 5.44
CA LEU A 55 -10.78 27.02 4.54
C LEU A 55 -11.89 27.53 3.60
N VAL A 56 -12.83 26.67 3.21
CA VAL A 56 -13.92 26.97 2.25
C VAL A 56 -15.23 27.40 2.91
N GLU A 57 -15.44 27.11 4.22
CA GLU A 57 -16.63 27.55 4.96
C GLU A 57 -16.99 29.05 4.76
N PRO A 58 -16.03 30.01 4.67
CA PRO A 58 -16.35 31.41 4.41
C PRO A 58 -17.07 31.67 3.09
N CYS A 59 -17.12 30.72 2.17
CA CYS A 59 -17.97 30.80 0.95
C CYS A 59 -19.47 30.63 1.27
N GLY A 60 -19.87 30.35 2.53
CA GLY A 60 -21.26 30.32 2.96
C GLY A 60 -21.97 28.97 2.80
N TYR A 61 -21.25 27.88 2.56
CA TYR A 61 -21.81 26.53 2.44
C TYR A 61 -21.63 25.72 3.73
N ALA A 62 -22.60 24.84 4.00
CA ALA A 62 -22.49 23.89 5.10
C ALA A 62 -21.34 22.88 4.86
N ARG A 63 -20.63 22.48 5.91
CA ARG A 63 -19.52 21.51 5.85
C ARG A 63 -19.87 20.23 5.10
N ALA A 64 -21.05 19.65 5.39
CA ALA A 64 -21.52 18.45 4.71
C ALA A 64 -21.71 18.64 3.19
N TYR A 65 -22.11 19.83 2.75
CA TYR A 65 -22.26 20.15 1.34
C TYR A 65 -20.90 20.29 0.66
N ILE A 66 -19.95 20.98 1.31
CA ILE A 66 -18.56 21.08 0.81
C ILE A 66 -17.96 19.69 0.62
N ARG A 67 -18.10 18.81 1.64
CA ARG A 67 -17.64 17.42 1.58
C ARG A 67 -18.31 16.65 0.44
N HIS A 68 -19.61 16.82 0.25
CA HIS A 68 -20.33 16.16 -0.83
C HIS A 68 -19.80 16.57 -2.20
N ILE A 69 -19.61 17.87 -2.45
CA ILE A 69 -19.08 18.37 -3.71
C ILE A 69 -17.64 17.88 -3.95
N LEU A 70 -16.81 17.87 -2.91
CA LEU A 70 -15.45 17.31 -2.99
C LEU A 70 -15.48 15.84 -3.40
N ASN A 71 -16.30 15.01 -2.75
CA ASN A 71 -16.40 13.58 -3.07
C ASN A 71 -16.86 13.34 -4.52
N GLU A 72 -17.78 14.15 -5.05
CA GLU A 72 -18.24 14.08 -6.42
C GLU A 72 -17.11 14.47 -7.41
N THR A 73 -16.37 15.53 -7.08
CA THR A 73 -15.24 16.02 -7.89
C THR A 73 -14.10 14.99 -7.89
N GLU A 74 -13.76 14.44 -6.72
CA GLU A 74 -12.74 13.41 -6.57
C GLU A 74 -13.08 12.15 -7.38
N ARG A 75 -14.32 11.68 -7.29
CA ARG A 75 -14.79 10.51 -8.06
C ARG A 75 -14.67 10.73 -9.58
N LYS A 76 -14.95 11.95 -10.07
CA LYS A 76 -14.75 12.32 -11.47
C LYS A 76 -13.26 12.33 -11.83
N ASN A 77 -12.44 12.95 -10.99
CA ASN A 77 -11.02 13.15 -11.26
C ASN A 77 -10.22 11.85 -11.21
N ILE A 78 -10.57 10.90 -10.33
CA ILE A 78 -9.98 9.56 -10.32
C ILE A 78 -10.19 8.85 -11.67
N ARG A 79 -11.37 8.96 -12.28
CA ARG A 79 -11.64 8.36 -13.61
C ARG A 79 -10.78 8.96 -14.72
N GLN A 80 -10.42 10.24 -14.60
CA GLN A 80 -9.70 10.98 -15.62
C GLN A 80 -8.19 10.98 -15.39
N TYR A 81 -7.73 11.08 -14.16
CA TYR A 81 -6.33 11.31 -13.80
C TYR A 81 -5.75 10.18 -12.93
N GLY A 82 -6.55 9.21 -12.53
CA GLY A 82 -6.15 8.14 -11.62
C GLY A 82 -6.13 8.58 -10.15
N TYR A 83 -5.58 7.70 -9.31
CA TYR A 83 -5.39 7.92 -7.88
C TYR A 83 -4.13 8.76 -7.61
N GLY A 84 -3.97 9.22 -6.37
CA GLY A 84 -2.77 9.87 -5.86
C GLY A 84 -3.00 11.29 -5.37
N VAL A 85 -2.03 11.81 -4.62
CA VAL A 85 -2.10 13.13 -3.95
C VAL A 85 -2.31 14.26 -4.96
N ARG A 86 -1.71 14.18 -6.16
CA ARG A 86 -1.86 15.22 -7.19
C ARG A 86 -3.27 15.24 -7.79
N SER A 87 -3.87 14.07 -8.04
CA SER A 87 -5.25 13.96 -8.50
C SER A 87 -6.23 14.48 -7.45
N PHE A 88 -5.95 14.17 -6.18
CA PHE A 88 -6.72 14.68 -5.05
C PHE A 88 -6.57 16.20 -4.89
N GLY A 89 -5.34 16.75 -4.98
CA GLY A 89 -5.09 18.19 -4.95
C GLY A 89 -5.88 18.95 -6.01
N ARG A 90 -5.92 18.42 -7.24
CA ARG A 90 -6.78 18.95 -8.30
C ARG A 90 -8.26 18.96 -7.91
N SER A 91 -8.70 17.90 -7.20
CA SER A 91 -10.11 17.83 -6.75
C SER A 91 -10.43 18.89 -5.69
N LEU A 92 -9.47 19.21 -4.82
CA LEU A 92 -9.61 20.33 -3.86
C LEU A 92 -9.70 21.67 -4.57
N GLU A 93 -8.81 21.95 -5.53
CA GLU A 93 -8.80 23.18 -6.31
C GLU A 93 -10.09 23.37 -7.10
N GLU A 94 -10.52 22.36 -7.87
CA GLU A 94 -11.77 22.40 -8.66
C GLU A 94 -12.98 22.58 -7.76
N THR A 95 -13.02 21.94 -6.59
CA THR A 95 -14.10 22.11 -5.62
C THR A 95 -14.14 23.53 -5.07
N TYR A 96 -12.98 24.08 -4.68
CA TYR A 96 -12.91 25.46 -4.22
C TYR A 96 -13.39 26.44 -5.29
N LEU A 97 -12.86 26.35 -6.51
CA LEU A 97 -13.24 27.23 -7.61
C LEU A 97 -14.76 27.16 -7.90
N LYS A 98 -15.34 25.96 -7.85
CA LYS A 98 -16.78 25.76 -8.04
C LYS A 98 -17.63 26.43 -6.94
N LEU A 99 -17.18 26.37 -5.69
CA LEU A 99 -17.92 26.90 -4.54
C LEU A 99 -17.69 28.41 -4.33
N ALA A 100 -16.48 28.90 -4.59
CA ALA A 100 -16.14 30.31 -4.44
C ALA A 100 -16.59 31.18 -5.62
N ASP A 101 -16.71 30.57 -6.82
CA ASP A 101 -17.08 31.26 -8.07
C ASP A 101 -16.26 32.56 -8.26
N GLN A 102 -16.94 33.72 -8.43
CA GLN A 102 -16.28 35.02 -8.62
C GLN A 102 -15.53 35.51 -7.35
N MET A 103 -15.78 34.92 -6.19
CA MET A 103 -15.08 35.23 -4.94
C MET A 103 -13.78 34.44 -4.75
N ALA A 104 -13.35 33.64 -5.72
CA ALA A 104 -12.14 32.84 -5.62
C ALA A 104 -10.90 33.71 -5.42
N LYS A 105 -10.09 33.39 -4.40
CA LYS A 105 -8.89 34.11 -4.02
C LYS A 105 -7.64 33.31 -4.37
N ARG A 106 -6.61 33.98 -4.87
CA ARG A 106 -5.31 33.37 -5.16
C ARG A 106 -4.61 32.84 -3.91
N GLU A 107 -4.78 33.52 -2.79
CA GLU A 107 -4.21 33.14 -1.50
C GLU A 107 -4.77 31.79 -1.03
N THR A 108 -6.08 31.57 -1.19
CA THR A 108 -6.73 30.29 -0.85
C THR A 108 -6.23 29.16 -1.74
N LEU A 109 -6.08 29.39 -3.04
CA LEU A 109 -5.50 28.41 -3.96
C LEU A 109 -4.05 28.07 -3.59
N ALA A 110 -3.25 29.08 -3.24
CA ALA A 110 -1.88 28.87 -2.80
C ALA A 110 -1.81 28.05 -1.50
N GLU A 111 -2.72 28.30 -0.56
CA GLU A 111 -2.84 27.54 0.68
C GLU A 111 -3.20 26.07 0.42
N ILE A 112 -4.20 25.81 -0.45
CA ILE A 112 -4.55 24.45 -0.88
C ILE A 112 -3.34 23.75 -1.48
N HIS A 113 -2.64 24.41 -2.39
CA HIS A 113 -1.46 23.85 -3.03
C HIS A 113 -0.35 23.50 -2.00
N THR A 114 -0.09 24.41 -1.06
CA THR A 114 0.91 24.19 0.00
C THR A 114 0.58 22.94 0.81
N ARG A 115 -0.68 22.78 1.23
CA ARG A 115 -1.12 21.59 2.01
C ARG A 115 -1.04 20.29 1.21
N VAL A 116 -1.31 20.34 -0.10
CA VAL A 116 -1.14 19.16 -0.99
C VAL A 116 0.34 18.77 -1.08
N VAL A 117 1.24 19.74 -1.23
CA VAL A 117 2.70 19.49 -1.24
C VAL A 117 3.17 18.91 0.10
N GLU A 118 2.67 19.40 1.22
CA GLU A 118 2.96 18.86 2.56
C GLU A 118 2.49 17.41 2.70
N LEU A 119 1.28 17.09 2.19
CA LEU A 119 0.77 15.71 2.17
C LEU A 119 1.67 14.81 1.32
N GLU A 120 2.06 15.23 0.11
CA GLU A 120 2.96 14.47 -0.78
C GLU A 120 4.33 14.21 -0.12
N ALA A 121 4.83 15.16 0.68
CA ALA A 121 6.09 15.06 1.39
C ALA A 121 6.01 14.23 2.69
N THR A 122 4.82 13.95 3.19
CA THR A 122 4.63 13.23 4.46
C THR A 122 5.23 11.83 4.41
N PRO A 123 6.13 11.47 5.32
CA PRO A 123 6.71 10.14 5.35
C PRO A 123 5.67 9.09 5.78
N PRO A 124 5.72 7.86 5.25
CA PRO A 124 4.86 6.79 5.69
C PRO A 124 5.00 6.52 7.20
N LYS A 125 3.89 6.57 7.93
CA LYS A 125 3.85 6.20 9.35
C LYS A 125 3.52 4.72 9.45
N ILE A 126 4.55 3.89 9.66
CA ILE A 126 4.41 2.43 9.73
C ILE A 126 3.47 2.04 10.87
N LEU A 127 2.56 1.09 10.60
CA LEU A 127 1.67 0.54 11.61
C LEU A 127 2.41 -0.37 12.59
N ASP A 128 1.86 -0.48 13.80
CA ASP A 128 2.46 -1.25 14.90
C ASP A 128 2.66 -2.73 14.53
N GLY A 129 3.86 -3.25 14.81
CA GLY A 129 4.24 -4.63 14.61
C GLY A 129 4.44 -5.04 13.14
N VAL A 130 4.37 -4.11 12.17
CA VAL A 130 4.56 -4.42 10.73
C VAL A 130 5.98 -4.92 10.44
N PRO A 131 7.07 -4.25 10.84
CA PRO A 131 8.43 -4.71 10.50
C PRO A 131 8.74 -6.10 11.04
N GLU A 132 8.39 -6.37 12.29
CA GLU A 132 8.63 -7.66 12.96
C GLU A 132 7.81 -8.77 12.32
N THR A 133 6.58 -8.45 11.89
CA THR A 133 5.71 -9.42 11.21
C THR A 133 6.21 -9.72 9.80
N LEU A 134 6.64 -8.71 9.06
CA LEU A 134 7.27 -8.92 7.73
C LEU A 134 8.56 -9.73 7.83
N ALA A 135 9.42 -9.45 8.83
CA ALA A 135 10.62 -10.24 9.08
C ALA A 135 10.29 -11.72 9.35
N TYR A 136 9.30 -11.99 10.19
CA TYR A 136 8.82 -13.35 10.46
C TYR A 136 8.28 -14.05 9.22
N LEU A 137 7.46 -13.35 8.41
CA LEU A 137 6.79 -13.92 7.24
C LEU A 137 7.76 -14.18 6.09
N THR A 138 8.75 -13.30 5.85
CA THR A 138 9.68 -13.43 4.70
C THR A 138 10.60 -14.64 4.82
N GLU A 139 10.85 -15.15 6.05
CA GLU A 139 11.60 -16.39 6.26
C GLU A 139 10.81 -17.64 5.82
N ARG A 140 9.48 -17.56 5.81
CA ARG A 140 8.56 -18.71 5.68
C ARG A 140 7.76 -18.71 4.40
N HIS A 141 7.51 -17.52 3.84
CA HIS A 141 6.60 -17.29 2.73
C HIS A 141 7.22 -16.38 1.68
N ARG A 142 6.68 -16.43 0.49
CA ARG A 142 6.99 -15.49 -0.59
C ARG A 142 6.12 -14.25 -0.40
N LEU A 143 6.73 -13.07 -0.26
CA LEU A 143 6.02 -11.82 -0.07
C LEU A 143 6.06 -10.98 -1.35
N ILE A 144 4.89 -10.47 -1.76
CA ILE A 144 4.72 -9.53 -2.88
C ILE A 144 3.98 -8.32 -2.33
N LEU A 145 4.56 -7.14 -2.41
CA LEU A 145 3.82 -5.90 -2.15
C LEU A 145 2.92 -5.65 -3.35
N PHE A 146 1.62 -5.43 -3.11
CA PHE A 146 0.64 -5.22 -4.15
C PHE A 146 -0.24 -4.04 -3.80
N THR A 147 0.02 -2.89 -4.40
CA THR A 147 -0.64 -1.62 -4.09
C THR A 147 -1.22 -0.97 -5.34
N LYS A 148 -2.24 -0.15 -5.12
CA LYS A 148 -2.93 0.64 -6.13
C LYS A 148 -2.53 2.11 -6.00
N GLY A 149 -2.29 2.80 -7.12
CA GLY A 149 -2.03 4.23 -7.11
C GLY A 149 -1.16 4.70 -8.27
N GLU A 150 -0.71 5.94 -8.17
CA GLU A 150 0.24 6.53 -9.13
C GLU A 150 1.62 5.89 -8.91
N PRO A 151 2.27 5.37 -9.98
CA PRO A 151 3.49 4.59 -9.83
C PRO A 151 4.65 5.31 -9.14
N ALA A 152 4.90 6.58 -9.47
CA ALA A 152 6.01 7.34 -8.87
C ALA A 152 5.74 7.64 -7.38
N GLU A 153 4.48 7.99 -7.03
CA GLU A 153 4.07 8.24 -5.65
C GLU A 153 4.21 6.97 -4.80
N GLN A 154 3.66 5.85 -5.25
CA GLN A 154 3.72 4.60 -4.50
C GLN A 154 5.15 4.06 -4.39
N SER A 155 5.95 4.16 -5.47
CA SER A 155 7.37 3.78 -5.40
C SER A 155 8.14 4.62 -4.36
N ALA A 156 7.89 5.93 -4.31
CA ALA A 156 8.50 6.81 -3.32
C ALA A 156 8.07 6.48 -1.89
N LYS A 157 6.78 6.15 -1.66
CA LYS A 157 6.28 5.71 -0.34
C LYS A 157 6.96 4.40 0.08
N VAL A 158 7.02 3.40 -0.80
CA VAL A 158 7.70 2.11 -0.53
C VAL A 158 9.17 2.33 -0.17
N GLN A 159 9.88 3.17 -0.93
CA GLN A 159 11.28 3.49 -0.64
C GLN A 159 11.45 4.17 0.72
N ARG A 160 10.63 5.20 1.00
CA ARG A 160 10.68 5.94 2.27
C ARG A 160 10.26 5.12 3.48
N SER A 161 9.41 4.08 3.29
CA SER A 161 8.99 3.19 4.37
C SER A 161 10.13 2.32 4.92
N GLY A 162 11.18 2.08 4.13
CA GLY A 162 12.26 1.15 4.47
C GLY A 162 11.85 -0.34 4.42
N LEU A 163 10.62 -0.65 4.00
CA LEU A 163 10.09 -2.02 3.99
C LEU A 163 10.38 -2.79 2.70
N GLN A 164 10.94 -2.14 1.69
CA GLN A 164 11.18 -2.72 0.36
C GLN A 164 11.91 -4.07 0.42
N GLY A 165 12.90 -4.22 1.31
CA GLY A 165 13.75 -5.41 1.42
C GLY A 165 13.02 -6.69 1.86
N PHE A 166 11.80 -6.59 2.38
CA PHE A 166 11.01 -7.77 2.77
C PHE A 166 10.28 -8.43 1.59
N PHE A 167 10.14 -7.74 0.46
CA PHE A 167 9.33 -8.19 -0.67
C PHE A 167 10.21 -8.69 -1.83
N GLU A 168 9.84 -9.86 -2.37
CA GLU A 168 10.47 -10.41 -3.58
C GLU A 168 10.08 -9.60 -4.83
N ALA A 169 8.87 -9.04 -4.84
CA ALA A 169 8.36 -8.19 -5.92
C ALA A 169 7.47 -7.08 -5.37
N ILE A 170 7.44 -5.96 -6.09
CA ILE A 170 6.57 -4.80 -5.82
C ILE A 170 5.73 -4.58 -7.07
N GLU A 171 4.42 -4.68 -6.93
CA GLU A 171 3.45 -4.50 -7.99
C GLU A 171 2.59 -3.27 -7.68
N ILE A 172 2.74 -2.24 -8.49
CA ILE A 172 1.95 -1.02 -8.42
C ILE A 172 1.02 -1.00 -9.61
N VAL A 173 -0.27 -0.90 -9.38
CA VAL A 173 -1.29 -1.02 -10.41
C VAL A 173 -2.25 0.16 -10.39
N PRO A 174 -2.87 0.51 -11.54
CA PRO A 174 -3.87 1.57 -11.56
C PRO A 174 -5.18 1.17 -10.88
N GLU A 175 -5.53 -0.12 -10.88
CA GLU A 175 -6.73 -0.65 -10.22
C GLU A 175 -6.52 -2.11 -9.81
N LYS A 176 -7.12 -2.50 -8.68
CA LYS A 176 -7.12 -3.88 -8.15
C LYS A 176 -8.44 -4.58 -8.48
N ASP A 177 -8.62 -4.90 -9.76
CA ASP A 177 -9.78 -5.66 -10.26
C ASP A 177 -9.43 -7.12 -10.56
N THR A 178 -10.42 -7.91 -10.96
CA THR A 178 -10.24 -9.33 -11.27
C THR A 178 -9.29 -9.58 -12.44
N VAL A 179 -9.20 -8.65 -13.39
CA VAL A 179 -8.27 -8.73 -14.54
C VAL A 179 -6.85 -8.59 -14.05
N THR A 180 -6.60 -7.57 -13.23
CA THR A 180 -5.29 -7.31 -12.61
C THR A 180 -4.85 -8.47 -11.72
N TYR A 181 -5.73 -9.00 -10.87
CA TYR A 181 -5.42 -10.17 -10.04
C TYR A 181 -5.11 -11.41 -10.88
N THR A 182 -5.85 -11.65 -11.95
CA THR A 182 -5.56 -12.77 -12.86
C THR A 182 -4.21 -12.61 -13.53
N GLY A 183 -3.88 -11.40 -13.98
CA GLY A 183 -2.57 -11.08 -14.54
C GLY A 183 -1.44 -11.34 -13.55
N LEU A 184 -1.62 -10.92 -12.28
CA LEU A 184 -0.64 -11.10 -11.22
C LEU A 184 -0.42 -12.58 -10.88
N VAL A 185 -1.51 -13.34 -10.75
CA VAL A 185 -1.45 -14.80 -10.51
C VAL A 185 -0.63 -15.48 -11.59
N ASN A 186 -0.86 -15.15 -12.87
CA ASN A 186 -0.11 -15.71 -13.99
C ASN A 186 1.35 -15.26 -14.03
N LYS A 187 1.61 -13.95 -13.85
CA LYS A 187 2.95 -13.35 -13.86
C LYS A 187 3.86 -14.00 -12.81
N HIS A 188 3.35 -14.17 -11.60
CA HIS A 188 4.09 -14.71 -10.47
C HIS A 188 3.93 -16.21 -10.28
N LYS A 189 3.18 -16.91 -11.17
CA LYS A 189 2.93 -18.36 -11.11
C LYS A 189 2.36 -18.76 -9.74
N ILE A 190 1.39 -18.01 -9.24
CA ILE A 190 0.80 -18.23 -7.91
C ILE A 190 -0.15 -19.43 -7.96
N VAL A 191 0.09 -20.42 -7.13
CA VAL A 191 -0.86 -21.51 -6.88
C VAL A 191 -2.01 -20.95 -6.03
N LYS A 192 -3.21 -20.84 -6.61
CA LYS A 192 -4.34 -20.11 -5.99
C LYS A 192 -4.68 -20.59 -4.59
N THR A 193 -4.64 -21.92 -4.34
CA THR A 193 -4.91 -22.50 -3.02
C THR A 193 -3.84 -22.13 -1.95
N GLN A 194 -2.67 -21.66 -2.39
CA GLN A 194 -1.56 -21.20 -1.55
C GLN A 194 -1.34 -19.68 -1.66
N GLY A 195 -2.10 -19.00 -2.51
CA GLY A 195 -2.06 -17.56 -2.69
C GLY A 195 -3.02 -16.85 -1.75
N TRP A 196 -2.55 -15.79 -1.09
CA TRP A 196 -3.32 -14.97 -0.16
C TRP A 196 -3.19 -13.50 -0.53
N MET A 197 -4.30 -12.79 -0.49
CA MET A 197 -4.30 -11.33 -0.45
C MET A 197 -4.56 -10.85 0.97
N ILE A 198 -3.74 -9.94 1.45
CA ILE A 198 -3.80 -9.37 2.80
C ILE A 198 -3.98 -7.87 2.65
N GLY A 199 -5.08 -7.33 3.18
CA GLY A 199 -5.36 -5.90 3.07
C GLY A 199 -6.57 -5.44 3.86
N ASN A 200 -6.81 -4.12 3.82
CA ASN A 200 -7.87 -3.44 4.56
C ASN A 200 -9.11 -3.10 3.72
N SER A 201 -9.07 -3.32 2.40
CA SER A 201 -10.14 -2.92 1.50
C SER A 201 -10.99 -4.10 1.05
N PRO A 202 -12.28 -4.17 1.41
CA PRO A 202 -13.19 -5.15 0.81
C PRO A 202 -13.26 -5.04 -0.71
N ARG A 203 -13.31 -3.82 -1.25
CA ARG A 203 -13.46 -3.54 -2.68
C ARG A 203 -12.22 -3.92 -3.50
N SER A 204 -11.04 -3.50 -3.03
CA SER A 204 -9.79 -3.63 -3.81
C SER A 204 -8.98 -4.87 -3.44
N ASP A 205 -9.03 -5.34 -2.19
CA ASP A 205 -8.20 -6.45 -1.73
C ASP A 205 -9.00 -7.75 -1.65
N ILE A 206 -10.12 -7.75 -0.96
CA ILE A 206 -10.77 -8.98 -0.54
C ILE A 206 -11.64 -9.57 -1.65
N ASN A 207 -12.63 -8.80 -2.11
CA ASN A 207 -13.61 -9.28 -3.07
C ASN A 207 -13.00 -9.72 -4.41
N PRO A 208 -12.12 -8.92 -5.06
CA PRO A 208 -11.54 -9.33 -6.34
C PRO A 208 -10.57 -10.51 -6.20
N ALA A 209 -9.78 -10.60 -5.11
CA ALA A 209 -8.92 -11.74 -4.84
C ALA A 209 -9.72 -13.05 -4.70
N MET A 210 -10.79 -13.03 -3.91
CA MET A 210 -11.65 -14.18 -3.72
C MET A 210 -12.41 -14.57 -4.98
N LYS A 211 -12.81 -13.61 -5.82
CA LYS A 211 -13.45 -13.88 -7.13
C LYS A 211 -12.54 -14.64 -8.08
N VAL A 212 -11.23 -14.42 -8.05
CA VAL A 212 -10.27 -15.17 -8.88
C VAL A 212 -9.79 -16.47 -8.26
N GLY A 213 -10.29 -16.82 -7.06
CA GLY A 213 -9.99 -18.08 -6.36
C GLY A 213 -8.77 -18.05 -5.46
N LEU A 214 -8.30 -16.86 -5.06
CA LEU A 214 -7.30 -16.69 -4.02
C LEU A 214 -7.96 -16.70 -2.64
N ASN A 215 -7.15 -16.96 -1.60
CA ASN A 215 -7.55 -16.73 -0.22
C ASN A 215 -7.36 -15.25 0.13
N ALA A 216 -8.03 -14.79 1.19
CA ALA A 216 -7.93 -13.43 1.67
C ALA A 216 -7.79 -13.34 3.19
N VAL A 217 -6.98 -12.39 3.65
CA VAL A 217 -6.97 -11.91 5.04
C VAL A 217 -7.47 -10.47 5.04
N TYR A 218 -8.60 -10.24 5.67
CA TYR A 218 -9.16 -8.90 5.85
C TYR A 218 -8.70 -8.35 7.20
N ILE A 219 -8.01 -7.20 7.17
CA ILE A 219 -7.58 -6.46 8.36
C ILE A 219 -8.31 -5.13 8.36
N PRO A 220 -9.49 -5.01 9.02
CA PRO A 220 -10.24 -3.76 9.04
C PRO A 220 -9.41 -2.61 9.60
N HIS A 221 -9.39 -1.48 8.89
CA HIS A 221 -8.75 -0.26 9.35
C HIS A 221 -9.81 0.84 9.59
N GLN A 222 -9.70 1.56 10.73
CA GLN A 222 -10.71 2.54 11.13
C GLN A 222 -10.85 3.72 10.14
N HIS A 223 -9.77 4.03 9.42
CA HIS A 223 -9.73 5.09 8.42
C HIS A 223 -9.76 4.56 6.98
N THR A 224 -10.27 3.34 6.76
CA THR A 224 -10.45 2.86 5.38
C THR A 224 -11.25 3.87 4.57
N TRP A 225 -10.73 4.24 3.39
CA TRP A 225 -11.35 5.24 2.54
C TRP A 225 -12.78 4.86 2.15
N HIS A 226 -13.70 5.84 2.19
CA HIS A 226 -15.14 5.58 2.00
C HIS A 226 -15.48 4.89 0.66
N MET A 227 -14.68 5.12 -0.40
CA MET A 227 -14.86 4.46 -1.70
C MET A 227 -14.34 3.01 -1.74
N GLU A 228 -13.64 2.55 -0.71
CA GLU A 228 -13.17 1.16 -0.56
C GLU A 228 -14.15 0.28 0.25
N HIS A 229 -15.20 0.89 0.83
CA HIS A 229 -16.20 0.17 1.58
C HIS A 229 -17.16 -0.57 0.64
N GLU A 230 -17.18 -1.88 0.75
CA GLU A 230 -18.16 -2.77 0.13
C GLU A 230 -18.47 -3.91 1.11
N PRO A 231 -19.64 -4.56 1.02
CA PRO A 231 -19.87 -5.82 1.72
C PRO A 231 -18.83 -6.85 1.28
N VAL A 232 -18.25 -7.56 2.24
CA VAL A 232 -17.38 -8.70 1.92
C VAL A 232 -18.23 -9.82 1.32
N MET A 233 -17.90 -10.21 0.10
CA MET A 233 -18.65 -11.22 -0.64
C MET A 233 -18.03 -12.61 -0.45
N ALA A 234 -18.88 -13.63 -0.41
CA ALA A 234 -18.42 -15.01 -0.47
C ALA A 234 -17.69 -15.27 -1.80
N GLY A 235 -16.58 -16.00 -1.74
CA GLY A 235 -15.79 -16.43 -2.89
C GLY A 235 -15.37 -17.89 -2.74
N SER A 236 -14.57 -18.39 -3.69
CA SER A 236 -14.08 -19.77 -3.65
C SER A 236 -12.86 -19.97 -2.73
N GLY A 237 -12.20 -18.91 -2.33
CA GLY A 237 -11.07 -18.94 -1.40
C GLY A 237 -11.49 -18.91 0.08
N LYS A 238 -10.51 -19.12 0.97
CA LYS A 238 -10.70 -18.95 2.40
C LYS A 238 -10.65 -17.47 2.75
N LEU A 239 -11.53 -17.02 3.64
CA LEU A 239 -11.51 -15.70 4.24
C LEU A 239 -11.13 -15.82 5.71
N VAL A 240 -10.15 -15.02 6.12
CA VAL A 240 -9.76 -14.82 7.52
C VAL A 240 -9.91 -13.34 7.85
N ILE A 241 -10.41 -13.01 9.03
CA ILE A 241 -10.50 -11.62 9.52
C ILE A 241 -9.60 -11.52 10.74
N LEU A 242 -8.62 -10.62 10.69
CA LEU A 242 -7.70 -10.37 11.79
C LEU A 242 -7.80 -8.92 12.25
N PRO A 243 -7.69 -8.66 13.56
CA PRO A 243 -7.83 -7.29 14.08
C PRO A 243 -6.61 -6.38 13.79
N ALA A 244 -5.44 -6.98 13.50
CA ALA A 244 -4.21 -6.23 13.23
C ALA A 244 -3.21 -7.06 12.41
N PHE A 245 -2.30 -6.37 11.72
CA PHE A 245 -1.27 -6.99 10.88
C PHE A 245 -0.36 -7.96 11.67
N ARG A 246 -0.03 -7.64 12.91
CA ARG A 246 0.82 -8.48 13.78
C ARG A 246 0.23 -9.88 14.05
N GLU A 247 -1.10 -10.05 13.95
CA GLU A 247 -1.77 -11.33 14.16
C GLU A 247 -1.49 -12.35 13.03
N LEU A 248 -0.95 -11.90 11.90
CA LEU A 248 -0.49 -12.78 10.82
C LEU A 248 0.54 -13.80 11.31
N ARG A 249 1.37 -13.47 12.32
CA ARG A 249 2.36 -14.38 12.89
C ARG A 249 1.75 -15.61 13.58
N SER A 250 0.51 -15.49 14.04
CA SER A 250 -0.22 -16.61 14.66
C SER A 250 -1.01 -17.43 13.64
N HIS A 251 -1.15 -16.90 12.41
CA HIS A 251 -1.93 -17.52 11.35
C HIS A 251 -1.04 -18.22 10.31
N PHE A 252 0.13 -17.68 10.04
CA PHE A 252 1.15 -18.17 9.10
C PHE A 252 2.42 -18.58 9.86
#